data_ab33c63072ef3696f4a82adfd9398e4a
#
_entry.id   ab33c63072ef3696f4a82adfd9398e4a
#
_cell.length_a   1.000
_cell.length_b   1.000
_cell.length_c   1.000
_cell.angle_alpha   90.00
_cell.angle_beta   90.00
_cell.angle_gamma   90.00
#
_symmetry.space_group_name_H-M   'P 1'
#
loop_
_entity.id
_entity.type
_entity.pdbx_description
1 polymer ?
#
loop_
_entity_poly.entity_id
_entity_poly.type
_entity_poly.pdbx_seq_one_letter_code
_entity_poly.pdbx_strand_id
1 'polypeptide(L)'
;IAKNSARIPKACYSMGEEGEKICMIQAYTEQEEALLVASSIVSRIHAEHAQYQDFAILYRTNSQSRALEEALRKRNIPYVIYSGHSFFERAEVKDMMAYFKLAVNPNDDESFKRVVNKPTRGIGDTSLGALNAAAMAHQTSLFKAAFADDLESFGLKTAAIKKIREFCGLLNELAQRVPKEDAYDVAAAVAMQSGLLALYKADNSIEGQ
;
A
#
# COMPACT_ATOMS: atom_id res chain seq x y z
N ILE A 1 -4.70 -7.09 -33.04
CA ILE A 1 -5.67 -5.99 -33.21
C ILE A 1 -6.52 -6.23 -34.46
N ALA A 2 -5.94 -6.52 -35.64
CA ALA A 2 -6.69 -6.71 -36.91
C ALA A 2 -7.75 -7.84 -36.86
N LYS A 3 -7.54 -8.87 -36.04
CA LYS A 3 -8.46 -10.01 -35.87
C LYS A 3 -9.63 -9.75 -34.90
N ASN A 4 -9.71 -8.58 -34.28
CA ASN A 4 -10.84 -8.22 -33.43
C ASN A 4 -11.98 -7.65 -34.31
N SER A 5 -13.01 -8.46 -34.55
CA SER A 5 -14.16 -8.11 -35.39
C SER A 5 -15.10 -7.05 -34.78
N ALA A 6 -15.05 -6.87 -33.44
CA ALA A 6 -15.88 -5.88 -32.73
C ALA A 6 -15.25 -4.49 -32.62
N ARG A 7 -14.09 -4.25 -33.23
CA ARG A 7 -13.40 -2.97 -33.18
C ARG A 7 -13.96 -1.94 -34.18
N ILE A 8 -13.83 -0.67 -33.84
CA ILE A 8 -13.99 0.40 -34.81
C ILE A 8 -12.85 0.34 -35.82
N PRO A 9 -13.11 0.22 -37.15
CA PRO A 9 -12.06 0.15 -38.16
C PRO A 9 -11.21 1.42 -38.14
N LYS A 10 -9.91 1.27 -37.91
CA LYS A 10 -8.95 2.37 -38.04
C LYS A 10 -7.60 1.82 -38.49
N ALA A 11 -6.96 2.50 -39.41
CA ALA A 11 -5.60 2.21 -39.81
C ALA A 11 -4.64 2.96 -38.89
N CYS A 12 -3.72 2.22 -38.28
CA CYS A 12 -2.60 2.81 -37.54
C CYS A 12 -1.35 2.62 -38.38
N TYR A 13 -0.67 3.71 -38.68
CA TYR A 13 0.59 3.72 -39.40
C TYR A 13 1.58 4.65 -38.71
N SER A 14 2.87 4.36 -38.84
CA SER A 14 3.91 5.23 -38.36
C SER A 14 4.15 6.39 -39.34
N MET A 15 4.33 7.58 -38.80
CA MET A 15 4.79 8.76 -39.58
C MET A 15 6.27 9.04 -39.37
N GLY A 16 6.94 8.26 -38.53
CA GLY A 16 8.37 8.38 -38.26
C GLY A 16 9.23 7.48 -39.18
N GLU A 17 10.53 7.65 -39.08
CA GLU A 17 11.52 6.83 -39.79
C GLU A 17 11.51 5.39 -39.28
N GLU A 18 12.08 4.46 -40.06
CA GLU A 18 12.29 3.08 -39.60
C GLU A 18 13.28 3.07 -38.44
N GLY A 19 12.85 2.56 -37.30
CA GLY A 19 13.67 2.35 -36.13
C GLY A 19 14.29 0.95 -36.06
N GLU A 20 14.85 0.61 -34.92
CA GLU A 20 15.40 -0.71 -34.65
C GLU A 20 14.31 -1.78 -34.69
N LYS A 21 14.72 -3.00 -35.02
CA LYS A 21 13.81 -4.16 -35.02
C LYS A 21 13.34 -4.48 -33.62
N ILE A 22 12.07 -4.91 -33.52
CA ILE A 22 11.49 -5.38 -32.25
C ILE A 22 12.28 -6.61 -31.77
N CYS A 23 12.78 -6.52 -30.54
CA CYS A 23 13.43 -7.63 -29.86
C CYS A 23 12.42 -8.32 -28.93
N MET A 24 12.36 -9.65 -28.98
CA MET A 24 11.56 -10.45 -28.06
C MET A 24 12.50 -11.07 -27.02
N ILE A 25 12.19 -10.81 -25.74
CA ILE A 25 12.93 -11.39 -24.61
C ILE A 25 11.95 -12.31 -23.86
N GLN A 26 12.35 -13.55 -23.64
CA GLN A 26 11.58 -14.51 -22.86
C GLN A 26 12.15 -14.58 -21.44
N ALA A 27 11.30 -14.41 -20.44
CA ALA A 27 11.61 -14.61 -19.04
C ALA A 27 10.82 -15.79 -18.47
N TYR A 28 11.31 -16.42 -17.43
CA TYR A 28 10.66 -17.57 -16.77
C TYR A 28 9.79 -17.13 -15.59
N THR A 29 10.04 -15.95 -15.03
CA THR A 29 9.30 -15.41 -13.89
C THR A 29 9.04 -13.91 -14.06
N GLU A 30 8.02 -13.39 -13.39
CA GLU A 30 7.72 -11.95 -13.36
C GLU A 30 8.90 -11.12 -12.78
N GLN A 31 9.61 -11.68 -11.82
CA GLN A 31 10.78 -11.03 -11.21
C GLN A 31 11.94 -10.96 -12.20
N GLU A 32 12.16 -12.00 -12.97
CA GLU A 32 13.18 -12.03 -14.02
C GLU A 32 12.83 -11.02 -15.13
N GLU A 33 11.57 -11.01 -15.58
CA GLU A 33 11.07 -10.04 -16.57
C GLU A 33 11.36 -8.60 -16.11
N ALA A 34 10.95 -8.27 -14.88
CA ALA A 34 11.16 -6.95 -14.32
C ALA A 34 12.65 -6.57 -14.18
N LEU A 35 13.50 -7.54 -13.81
CA LEU A 35 14.94 -7.35 -13.72
C LEU A 35 15.56 -7.09 -15.09
N LEU A 36 15.17 -7.85 -16.12
CA LEU A 36 15.64 -7.68 -17.50
C LEU A 36 15.25 -6.32 -18.06
N VAL A 37 14.00 -5.88 -17.82
CA VAL A 37 13.52 -4.54 -18.22
C VAL A 37 14.35 -3.45 -17.53
N ALA A 38 14.50 -3.49 -16.21
CA ALA A 38 15.28 -2.49 -15.48
C ALA A 38 16.76 -2.49 -15.91
N SER A 39 17.34 -3.67 -16.19
CA SER A 39 18.71 -3.78 -16.68
C SER A 39 18.88 -3.19 -18.08
N SER A 40 17.91 -3.41 -18.97
CA SER A 40 17.91 -2.86 -20.33
C SER A 40 17.89 -1.34 -20.31
N ILE A 41 17.06 -0.72 -19.43
CA ILE A 41 17.03 0.74 -19.26
C ILE A 41 18.41 1.28 -18.86
N VAL A 42 19.02 0.68 -17.83
CA VAL A 42 20.35 1.12 -17.36
C VAL A 42 21.40 0.98 -18.47
N SER A 43 21.38 -0.14 -19.20
CA SER A 43 22.33 -0.38 -20.30
C SER A 43 22.20 0.67 -21.41
N ARG A 44 20.98 1.02 -21.81
CA ARG A 44 20.73 2.02 -22.86
C ARG A 44 21.09 3.44 -22.41
N ILE A 45 20.85 3.80 -21.17
CA ILE A 45 21.30 5.07 -20.60
C ILE A 45 22.81 5.21 -20.73
N HIS A 46 23.57 4.15 -20.43
CA HIS A 46 25.04 4.18 -20.52
C HIS A 46 25.55 4.13 -21.96
N ALA A 47 24.94 3.32 -22.83
CA ALA A 47 25.42 3.11 -24.19
C ALA A 47 24.98 4.20 -25.18
N GLU A 48 23.75 4.71 -25.02
CA GLU A 48 23.08 5.59 -25.98
C GLU A 48 22.87 7.01 -25.43
N HIS A 49 23.32 7.29 -24.19
CA HIS A 49 23.10 8.57 -23.49
C HIS A 49 21.61 8.94 -23.37
N ALA A 50 20.70 7.93 -23.39
CA ALA A 50 19.26 8.13 -23.23
C ALA A 50 18.91 8.69 -21.84
N GLN A 51 17.81 9.43 -21.75
CA GLN A 51 17.29 9.95 -20.50
C GLN A 51 16.17 9.04 -19.97
N TYR A 52 15.91 9.04 -18.67
CA TYR A 52 14.81 8.23 -18.08
C TYR A 52 13.45 8.51 -18.71
N GLN A 53 13.19 9.73 -19.13
CA GLN A 53 11.95 10.15 -19.80
C GLN A 53 11.76 9.56 -21.21
N ASP A 54 12.80 8.98 -21.81
CA ASP A 54 12.76 8.38 -23.14
C ASP A 54 12.24 6.94 -23.10
N PHE A 55 12.04 6.40 -21.90
CA PHE A 55 11.56 5.03 -21.69
C PHE A 55 10.10 4.99 -21.26
N ALA A 56 9.36 4.04 -21.81
CA ALA A 56 8.02 3.70 -21.37
C ALA A 56 7.89 2.18 -21.19
N ILE A 57 7.31 1.75 -20.08
CA ILE A 57 6.99 0.35 -19.81
C ILE A 57 5.48 0.19 -19.91
N LEU A 58 5.02 -0.67 -20.81
CA LEU A 58 3.61 -0.98 -20.99
C LEU A 58 3.33 -2.38 -20.50
N TYR A 59 2.30 -2.51 -19.66
CA TYR A 59 1.87 -3.81 -19.13
C TYR A 59 0.35 -3.98 -19.26
N ARG A 60 -0.11 -5.22 -19.24
CA ARG A 60 -1.52 -5.56 -19.49
C ARG A 60 -2.38 -5.46 -18.25
N THR A 61 -1.87 -5.86 -17.10
CA THR A 61 -2.62 -5.94 -15.84
C THR A 61 -1.89 -5.21 -14.71
N ASN A 62 -2.65 -4.63 -13.79
CA ASN A 62 -2.07 -3.91 -12.65
C ASN A 62 -1.23 -4.79 -11.72
N SER A 63 -1.43 -6.11 -11.71
CA SER A 63 -0.61 -7.04 -10.92
C SER A 63 0.86 -7.04 -11.35
N GLN A 64 1.13 -6.83 -12.65
CA GLN A 64 2.49 -6.80 -13.19
C GLN A 64 3.30 -5.59 -12.71
N SER A 65 2.62 -4.48 -12.34
CA SER A 65 3.31 -3.25 -11.90
C SER A 65 4.20 -3.48 -10.68
N ARG A 66 3.80 -4.36 -9.75
CA ARG A 66 4.54 -4.59 -8.50
C ARG A 66 5.98 -5.04 -8.74
N ALA A 67 6.17 -6.07 -9.57
CA ALA A 67 7.51 -6.59 -9.87
C ALA A 67 8.38 -5.55 -10.58
N LEU A 68 7.78 -4.81 -11.52
CA LEU A 68 8.44 -3.70 -12.23
C LEU A 68 8.85 -2.57 -11.27
N GLU A 69 7.94 -2.10 -10.41
CA GLU A 69 8.22 -1.06 -9.42
C GLU A 69 9.36 -1.48 -8.47
N GLU A 70 9.33 -2.73 -8.00
CA GLU A 70 10.37 -3.26 -7.12
C GLU A 70 11.74 -3.30 -7.81
N ALA A 71 11.80 -3.75 -9.08
CA ALA A 71 13.03 -3.81 -9.84
C ALA A 71 13.61 -2.42 -10.14
N LEU A 72 12.74 -1.46 -10.48
CA LEU A 72 13.13 -0.07 -10.72
C LEU A 72 13.67 0.59 -9.45
N ARG A 73 13.00 0.40 -8.31
CA ARG A 73 13.45 0.92 -7.00
C ARG A 73 14.80 0.35 -6.57
N LYS A 74 15.00 -0.96 -6.70
CA LYS A 74 16.28 -1.61 -6.38
C LYS A 74 17.47 -1.03 -7.16
N ARG A 75 17.21 -0.46 -8.33
CA ARG A 75 18.22 0.16 -9.19
C ARG A 75 18.22 1.70 -9.13
N ASN A 76 17.43 2.30 -8.23
CA ASN A 76 17.25 3.74 -8.10
C ASN A 76 16.82 4.42 -9.42
N ILE A 77 16.02 3.74 -10.25
CA ILE A 77 15.46 4.29 -11.48
C ILE A 77 14.18 5.06 -11.11
N PRO A 78 14.12 6.38 -11.36
CA PRO A 78 12.91 7.15 -11.14
C PRO A 78 11.82 6.74 -12.15
N TYR A 79 10.56 6.65 -11.70
CA TYR A 79 9.43 6.29 -12.55
C TYR A 79 8.16 7.02 -12.13
N VAL A 80 7.22 7.12 -13.07
CA VAL A 80 5.86 7.62 -12.84
C VAL A 80 4.87 6.61 -13.41
N ILE A 81 3.80 6.32 -12.70
CA ILE A 81 2.72 5.45 -13.18
C ILE A 81 1.58 6.32 -13.70
N TYR A 82 1.23 6.12 -14.96
CA TYR A 82 0.09 6.77 -15.60
C TYR A 82 -1.14 5.85 -15.59
N SER A 83 -2.29 6.40 -15.25
CA SER A 83 -3.59 5.69 -15.26
C SER A 83 -3.66 4.47 -14.32
N GLY A 84 -2.90 4.48 -13.23
CA GLY A 84 -2.93 3.44 -12.21
C GLY A 84 -2.51 3.99 -10.86
N HIS A 85 -2.81 3.24 -9.81
CA HIS A 85 -2.20 3.48 -8.51
C HIS A 85 -0.98 2.57 -8.36
N SER A 86 0.14 3.13 -7.89
CA SER A 86 1.27 2.32 -7.47
C SER A 86 0.79 1.23 -6.48
N PHE A 87 1.36 0.04 -6.54
CA PHE A 87 1.08 -1.01 -5.56
C PHE A 87 1.12 -0.46 -4.12
N PHE A 88 2.08 0.41 -3.82
CA PHE A 88 2.23 1.01 -2.50
C PHE A 88 1.22 2.13 -2.20
N GLU A 89 0.48 2.59 -3.21
CA GLU A 89 -0.60 3.58 -3.04
C GLU A 89 -1.97 2.95 -2.83
N ARG A 90 -2.10 1.66 -3.06
CA ARG A 90 -3.36 0.93 -2.83
C ARG A 90 -3.79 1.04 -1.38
N ALA A 91 -5.12 1.13 -1.18
CA ALA A 91 -5.69 1.34 0.15
C ALA A 91 -5.33 0.20 1.11
N GLU A 92 -5.40 -1.05 0.65
CA GLU A 92 -5.08 -2.25 1.40
C GLU A 92 -3.61 -2.29 1.84
N VAL A 93 -2.70 -1.86 0.96
CA VAL A 93 -1.26 -1.78 1.28
C VAL A 93 -0.99 -0.67 2.29
N LYS A 94 -1.59 0.51 2.10
CA LYS A 94 -1.49 1.62 3.05
C LYS A 94 -2.06 1.28 4.43
N ASP A 95 -3.17 0.52 4.46
CA ASP A 95 -3.79 0.09 5.72
C ASP A 95 -2.90 -0.93 6.45
N MET A 96 -2.32 -1.89 5.72
CA MET A 96 -1.37 -2.85 6.30
C MET A 96 -0.11 -2.14 6.82
N MET A 97 0.44 -1.20 6.04
CA MET A 97 1.60 -0.41 6.45
C MET A 97 1.31 0.45 7.69
N ALA A 98 0.10 0.95 7.84
CA ALA A 98 -0.29 1.69 9.05
C ALA A 98 -0.28 0.78 10.29
N TYR A 99 -0.75 -0.46 10.18
CA TYR A 99 -0.63 -1.44 11.28
C TYR A 99 0.82 -1.80 11.59
N PHE A 100 1.69 -1.97 10.59
CA PHE A 100 3.12 -2.22 10.83
C PHE A 100 3.78 -1.06 11.56
N LYS A 101 3.47 0.18 11.16
CA LYS A 101 3.96 1.37 11.85
C LYS A 101 3.49 1.42 13.31
N LEU A 102 2.22 1.11 13.56
CA LEU A 102 1.66 1.07 14.93
C LEU A 102 2.25 -0.06 15.77
N ALA A 103 2.58 -1.21 15.19
CA ALA A 103 3.28 -2.28 15.91
C ALA A 103 4.68 -1.84 16.36
N VAL A 104 5.37 -1.01 15.57
CA VAL A 104 6.68 -0.45 15.92
C VAL A 104 6.54 0.78 16.84
N ASN A 105 5.58 1.65 16.55
CA ASN A 105 5.32 2.87 17.32
C ASN A 105 3.81 3.10 17.49
N PRO A 106 3.20 2.66 18.59
CA PRO A 106 1.77 2.86 18.87
C PRO A 106 1.34 4.34 18.95
N ASN A 107 2.29 5.28 19.08
CA ASN A 107 2.02 6.70 19.17
C ASN A 107 1.98 7.43 17.81
N ASP A 108 1.99 6.71 16.69
CA ASP A 108 1.78 7.28 15.35
C ASP A 108 0.29 7.58 15.14
N ASP A 109 -0.12 8.81 15.42
CA ASP A 109 -1.51 9.25 15.36
C ASP A 109 -2.11 9.20 13.95
N GLU A 110 -1.30 9.41 12.91
CA GLU A 110 -1.78 9.31 11.51
C GLU A 110 -2.12 7.86 11.15
N SER A 111 -1.25 6.93 11.49
CA SER A 111 -1.52 5.51 11.31
C SER A 111 -2.68 5.05 12.18
N PHE A 112 -2.80 5.55 13.42
CA PHE A 112 -3.91 5.26 14.33
C PHE A 112 -5.25 5.68 13.73
N LYS A 113 -5.38 6.93 13.30
CA LYS A 113 -6.60 7.46 12.66
C LYS A 113 -7.00 6.65 11.43
N ARG A 114 -6.01 6.22 10.66
CA ARG A 114 -6.24 5.46 9.44
C ARG A 114 -6.90 4.09 9.69
N VAL A 115 -6.49 3.37 10.74
CA VAL A 115 -6.86 1.96 10.91
C VAL A 115 -7.69 1.64 12.15
N VAL A 116 -7.95 2.59 13.04
CA VAL A 116 -8.72 2.37 14.27
C VAL A 116 -10.10 1.76 14.00
N ASN A 117 -10.73 2.08 12.88
CA ASN A 117 -12.00 1.52 12.42
C ASN A 117 -11.88 0.66 11.16
N LYS A 118 -10.72 0.12 10.89
CA LYS A 118 -10.46 -0.83 9.79
C LYS A 118 -9.80 -2.12 10.29
N PRO A 119 -10.48 -3.27 10.20
CA PRO A 119 -11.89 -3.47 9.84
C PRO A 119 -12.85 -2.68 10.73
N THR A 120 -14.12 -2.58 10.30
CA THR A 120 -15.15 -1.83 11.04
C THR A 120 -15.30 -2.33 12.47
N ARG A 121 -14.99 -1.47 13.45
CA ARG A 121 -15.12 -1.73 14.89
C ARG A 121 -16.25 -0.93 15.53
N GLY A 122 -16.96 -0.11 14.74
CA GLY A 122 -17.99 0.80 15.23
C GLY A 122 -17.41 1.98 16.02
N ILE A 123 -16.19 2.39 15.67
CA ILE A 123 -15.54 3.62 16.12
C ILE A 123 -15.71 4.64 15.00
N GLY A 124 -16.75 5.47 15.08
CA GLY A 124 -17.05 6.48 14.07
C GLY A 124 -16.27 7.78 14.29
N ASP A 125 -16.38 8.70 13.31
CA ASP A 125 -15.66 9.97 13.28
C ASP A 125 -15.93 10.83 14.54
N THR A 126 -17.15 10.80 15.07
CA THR A 126 -17.49 11.51 16.33
C THR A 126 -16.67 11.00 17.50
N SER A 127 -16.51 9.67 17.64
CA SER A 127 -15.72 9.09 18.73
C SER A 127 -14.22 9.37 18.54
N LEU A 128 -13.75 9.31 17.29
CA LEU A 128 -12.36 9.64 16.97
C LEU A 128 -12.07 11.13 17.19
N GLY A 129 -13.01 12.01 16.85
CA GLY A 129 -12.92 13.45 17.12
C GLY A 129 -12.83 13.75 18.62
N ALA A 130 -13.67 13.10 19.44
CA ALA A 130 -13.65 13.23 20.88
C ALA A 130 -12.32 12.72 21.50
N LEU A 131 -11.81 11.57 21.02
CA LEU A 131 -10.50 11.06 21.45
C LEU A 131 -9.37 12.03 21.05
N ASN A 132 -9.44 12.62 19.86
CA ASN A 132 -8.45 13.60 19.42
C ASN A 132 -8.50 14.88 20.29
N ALA A 133 -9.68 15.34 20.70
CA ALA A 133 -9.81 16.47 21.63
C ALA A 133 -9.17 16.16 22.99
N ALA A 134 -9.39 14.95 23.52
CA ALA A 134 -8.75 14.49 24.75
C ALA A 134 -7.21 14.43 24.60
N ALA A 135 -6.71 13.87 23.50
CA ALA A 135 -5.28 13.77 23.22
C ALA A 135 -4.62 15.17 23.15
N MET A 136 -5.27 16.13 22.51
CA MET A 136 -4.80 17.52 22.45
C MET A 136 -4.80 18.19 23.83
N ALA A 137 -5.87 18.01 24.62
CA ALA A 137 -5.96 18.58 25.97
C ALA A 137 -4.87 18.02 26.90
N HIS A 138 -4.57 16.73 26.79
CA HIS A 138 -3.53 16.06 27.57
C HIS A 138 -2.13 16.15 26.96
N GLN A 139 -1.97 16.80 25.81
CA GLN A 139 -0.69 16.90 25.06
C GLN A 139 -0.02 15.54 24.85
N THR A 140 -0.79 14.55 24.45
CA THR A 140 -0.33 13.17 24.28
C THR A 140 -0.85 12.55 22.98
N SER A 141 -0.38 11.32 22.63
CA SER A 141 -0.87 10.60 21.48
C SER A 141 -2.29 10.06 21.68
N LEU A 142 -2.98 9.74 20.56
CA LEU A 142 -4.30 9.09 20.60
C LEU A 142 -4.26 7.76 21.35
N PHE A 143 -3.18 6.98 21.17
CA PHE A 143 -2.97 5.74 21.89
C PHE A 143 -2.93 5.93 23.41
N LYS A 144 -2.16 6.90 23.88
CA LYS A 144 -2.06 7.18 25.33
C LYS A 144 -3.34 7.79 25.86
N ALA A 145 -3.95 8.73 25.14
CA ALA A 145 -5.22 9.35 25.51
C ALA A 145 -6.34 8.33 25.71
N ALA A 146 -6.34 7.21 24.96
CA ALA A 146 -7.35 6.15 25.08
C ALA A 146 -7.45 5.55 26.50
N PHE A 147 -6.43 5.72 27.34
CA PHE A 147 -6.38 5.22 28.71
C PHE A 147 -6.66 6.28 29.76
N ALA A 148 -6.94 7.55 29.37
CA ALA A 148 -7.32 8.60 30.30
C ALA A 148 -8.67 8.26 30.97
N ASP A 149 -8.85 8.74 32.21
CA ASP A 149 -10.06 8.44 33.00
C ASP A 149 -11.21 9.40 32.68
N ASP A 150 -10.93 10.55 32.08
CA ASP A 150 -11.87 11.63 31.81
C ASP A 150 -12.44 11.65 30.38
N LEU A 151 -12.31 10.57 29.64
CA LEU A 151 -12.75 10.49 28.22
C LEU A 151 -14.25 10.79 28.05
N GLU A 152 -15.06 10.47 29.03
CA GLU A 152 -16.51 10.77 29.00
C GLU A 152 -16.78 12.27 29.03
N SER A 153 -15.91 13.08 29.66
CA SER A 153 -16.01 14.54 29.68
C SER A 153 -15.81 15.17 28.29
N PHE A 154 -15.09 14.48 27.40
CA PHE A 154 -14.91 14.85 25.98
C PHE A 154 -16.04 14.35 25.08
N GLY A 155 -17.06 13.67 25.63
CA GLY A 155 -18.22 13.18 24.90
C GLY A 155 -18.06 11.76 24.34
N LEU A 156 -17.05 10.99 24.75
CA LEU A 156 -16.96 9.57 24.40
C LEU A 156 -17.96 8.77 25.25
N LYS A 157 -18.73 7.91 24.56
CA LYS A 157 -19.62 6.95 25.23
C LYS A 157 -18.81 5.76 25.75
N THR A 158 -19.19 5.20 26.88
CA THR A 158 -18.55 4.03 27.51
C THR A 158 -18.32 2.87 26.50
N ALA A 159 -19.30 2.59 25.62
CA ALA A 159 -19.15 1.57 24.60
C ALA A 159 -18.06 1.87 23.56
N ALA A 160 -17.85 3.15 23.20
CA ALA A 160 -16.79 3.56 22.28
C ALA A 160 -15.42 3.49 22.98
N ILE A 161 -15.35 3.90 24.22
CA ILE A 161 -14.12 3.80 25.05
C ILE A 161 -13.66 2.35 25.13
N LYS A 162 -14.58 1.41 25.40
CA LYS A 162 -14.27 -0.01 25.45
C LYS A 162 -13.65 -0.50 24.13
N LYS A 163 -14.28 -0.19 22.99
CA LYS A 163 -13.79 -0.58 21.66
C LYS A 163 -12.42 0.03 21.32
N ILE A 164 -12.19 1.29 21.67
CA ILE A 164 -10.91 1.96 21.48
C ILE A 164 -9.84 1.28 22.32
N ARG A 165 -10.13 0.97 23.60
CA ARG A 165 -9.19 0.26 24.47
C ARG A 165 -8.91 -1.16 24.02
N GLU A 166 -9.89 -1.89 23.48
CA GLU A 166 -9.68 -3.19 22.84
C GLU A 166 -8.73 -3.09 21.64
N PHE A 167 -8.91 -2.08 20.79
CA PHE A 167 -7.98 -1.82 19.70
C PHE A 167 -6.56 -1.45 20.18
N CYS A 168 -6.44 -0.62 21.20
CA CYS A 168 -5.16 -0.30 21.82
C CYS A 168 -4.50 -1.53 22.47
N GLY A 169 -5.30 -2.45 23.03
CA GLY A 169 -4.82 -3.73 23.55
C GLY A 169 -4.17 -4.58 22.46
N LEU A 170 -4.82 -4.71 21.30
CA LEU A 170 -4.26 -5.38 20.12
C LEU A 170 -2.92 -4.75 19.70
N LEU A 171 -2.85 -3.42 19.61
CA LEU A 171 -1.61 -2.74 19.22
C LEU A 171 -0.49 -3.00 20.23
N ASN A 172 -0.81 -3.01 21.52
CA ASN A 172 0.18 -3.28 22.57
C ASN A 172 0.70 -4.73 22.49
N GLU A 173 -0.17 -5.71 22.24
CA GLU A 173 0.23 -7.10 22.04
C GLU A 173 1.19 -7.24 20.83
N LEU A 174 0.86 -6.60 19.70
CA LEU A 174 1.71 -6.60 18.53
C LEU A 174 3.06 -5.90 18.79
N ALA A 175 3.06 -4.78 19.49
CA ALA A 175 4.27 -4.06 19.84
C ALA A 175 5.22 -4.87 20.75
N GLN A 176 4.67 -5.68 21.65
CA GLN A 176 5.48 -6.55 22.51
C GLN A 176 6.17 -7.70 21.76
N ARG A 177 5.69 -8.05 20.57
CA ARG A 177 6.28 -9.10 19.72
C ARG A 177 7.48 -8.58 18.93
N VAL A 178 7.47 -7.31 18.52
CA VAL A 178 8.51 -6.70 17.67
C VAL A 178 9.95 -6.94 18.17
N PRO A 179 10.28 -6.78 19.46
CA PRO A 179 11.64 -7.02 19.95
C PRO A 179 11.99 -8.51 20.15
N LYS A 180 11.03 -9.44 20.01
CA LYS A 180 11.17 -10.85 20.37
C LYS A 180 11.14 -11.80 19.19
N GLU A 181 10.51 -11.39 18.10
CA GLU A 181 10.20 -12.22 16.95
C GLU A 181 10.83 -11.63 15.69
N ASP A 182 10.98 -12.42 14.65
CA ASP A 182 11.46 -11.91 13.38
C ASP A 182 10.39 -11.09 12.65
N ALA A 183 10.80 -10.32 11.65
CA ALA A 183 9.93 -9.41 10.93
C ALA A 183 8.79 -10.14 10.18
N TYR A 184 9.04 -11.38 9.73
CA TYR A 184 8.03 -12.18 9.02
C TYR A 184 6.92 -12.62 9.98
N ASP A 185 7.27 -13.14 11.15
CA ASP A 185 6.32 -13.62 12.16
C ASP A 185 5.47 -12.48 12.70
N VAL A 186 6.09 -11.32 12.98
CA VAL A 186 5.35 -10.10 13.37
C VAL A 186 4.41 -9.66 12.26
N ALA A 187 4.85 -9.64 11.00
CA ALA A 187 4.01 -9.25 9.87
C ALA A 187 2.83 -10.21 9.68
N ALA A 188 3.05 -11.52 9.81
CA ALA A 188 2.00 -12.52 9.74
C ALA A 188 0.98 -12.34 10.87
N ALA A 189 1.44 -12.07 12.09
CA ALA A 189 0.58 -11.79 13.24
C ALA A 189 -0.26 -10.53 13.02
N VAL A 190 0.34 -9.45 12.54
CA VAL A 190 -0.38 -8.22 12.18
C VAL A 190 -1.46 -8.51 11.15
N ALA A 191 -1.14 -9.22 10.07
CA ALA A 191 -2.10 -9.53 9.00
C ALA A 191 -3.30 -10.34 9.51
N MET A 192 -3.07 -11.31 10.40
CA MET A 192 -4.12 -12.17 10.94
C MET A 192 -4.93 -11.48 12.04
N GLN A 193 -4.25 -10.92 13.05
CA GLN A 193 -4.89 -10.40 14.26
C GLN A 193 -5.60 -9.06 14.04
N SER A 194 -5.14 -8.24 13.09
CA SER A 194 -5.82 -7.00 12.70
C SER A 194 -7.20 -7.24 12.09
N GLY A 195 -7.42 -8.40 11.49
CA GLY A 195 -8.61 -8.74 10.71
C GLY A 195 -8.60 -8.18 9.28
N LEU A 196 -7.54 -7.47 8.85
CA LEU A 196 -7.44 -6.93 7.49
C LEU A 196 -7.43 -8.03 6.43
N LEU A 197 -6.73 -9.13 6.69
CA LEU A 197 -6.66 -10.24 5.75
C LEU A 197 -8.06 -10.83 5.48
N ALA A 198 -8.89 -10.96 6.53
CA ALA A 198 -10.27 -11.42 6.37
C ALA A 198 -11.14 -10.41 5.64
N LEU A 199 -10.96 -9.11 5.92
CA LEU A 199 -11.68 -8.02 5.25
C LEU A 199 -11.42 -8.04 3.73
N TYR A 200 -10.16 -8.08 3.31
CA TYR A 200 -9.80 -8.02 1.90
C TYR A 200 -10.02 -9.35 1.15
N LYS A 201 -9.95 -10.49 1.83
CA LYS A 201 -10.35 -11.78 1.23
C LYS A 201 -11.86 -11.89 0.97
N ALA A 202 -12.68 -11.16 1.72
CA ALA A 202 -14.13 -11.11 1.51
C ALA A 202 -14.52 -10.13 0.38
N ASP A 203 -13.59 -9.30 -0.10
CA ASP A 203 -13.82 -8.38 -1.21
C ASP A 203 -13.73 -9.13 -2.54
N ASN A 204 -14.91 -9.37 -3.15
CA ASN A 204 -15.04 -10.03 -4.46
C ASN A 204 -15.01 -9.05 -5.64
N SER A 205 -14.59 -7.81 -5.45
CA SER A 205 -14.45 -6.84 -6.53
C SER A 205 -13.30 -7.23 -7.48
N ILE A 206 -13.39 -6.73 -8.74
CA ILE A 206 -12.33 -6.94 -9.76
C ILE A 206 -10.98 -6.36 -9.29
N GLU A 207 -11.01 -5.40 -8.38
CA GLU A 207 -9.82 -4.78 -7.79
C GLU A 207 -9.26 -5.57 -6.60
N GLY A 208 -10.07 -6.46 -5.98
CA GLY A 208 -9.70 -7.31 -4.86
C GLY A 208 -9.12 -8.68 -5.25
N GLN A 209 -9.11 -9.02 -6.55
CA GLN A 209 -8.49 -10.22 -7.12
C GLN A 209 -7.13 -9.86 -7.71
#